data_fbae26c6773985557ba0ff59f16dadfc
#
_entry.id   fbae26c6773985557ba0ff59f16dadfc
#
_cell.length_a   1.000
_cell.length_b   1.000
_cell.length_c   1.000
_cell.angle_alpha   90.00
_cell.angle_beta   90.00
_cell.angle_gamma   90.00
#
_symmetry.space_group_name_H-M   'P 1'
#
loop_
_entity.id
_entity.type
_entity.pdbx_description
1 polymer ?
#
loop_
_entity_poly.entity_id
_entity_poly.type
_entity_poly.pdbx_seq_one_letter_code
_entity_poly.pdbx_strand_id
1 'polypeptide(L)'
;MIVALGGNDLLRGIDPASTLTNLDKILATGAEKGVRLFLIGMTAPNNFGPEYKEEFDSIYPELAQKYNATLVDRFMAPLLDKLDNGERLEPYLQQDMLHPNALGVDLIVDYVGPILQTVVRAVAQAS
;
A
#
# COMPACT_ATOMS: atom_id res chain seq x y z
N MET A 1 0.89 -14.34 2.00
CA MET A 1 2.00 -13.48 1.53
C MET A 1 1.55 -12.04 1.65
N ILE A 2 2.38 -11.17 2.24
CA ILE A 2 2.13 -9.72 2.33
C ILE A 2 3.05 -9.04 1.31
N VAL A 3 2.48 -8.14 0.48
CA VAL A 3 3.21 -7.36 -0.52
C VAL A 3 3.00 -5.86 -0.23
N ALA A 4 4.09 -5.15 0.07
CA ALA A 4 4.14 -3.71 0.33
C ALA A 4 5.27 -3.10 -0.50
N LEU A 5 5.07 -2.97 -1.79
CA LEU A 5 6.06 -2.53 -2.77
C LEU A 5 5.48 -1.47 -3.70
N GLY A 6 6.34 -0.74 -4.42
CA GLY A 6 5.99 0.32 -5.36
C GLY A 6 6.37 1.73 -4.89
N GLY A 7 6.66 1.93 -3.60
CA GLY A 7 7.03 3.26 -3.08
C GLY A 7 8.28 3.84 -3.71
N ASN A 8 9.31 3.04 -3.96
CA ASN A 8 10.51 3.50 -4.65
C ASN A 8 10.27 3.81 -6.14
N ASP A 9 9.39 3.06 -6.79
CA ASP A 9 8.99 3.32 -8.16
C ASP A 9 8.27 4.67 -8.24
N LEU A 10 7.34 4.90 -7.30
CA LEU A 10 6.64 6.16 -7.14
C LEU A 10 7.58 7.35 -6.93
N LEU A 11 8.53 7.23 -5.98
CA LEU A 11 9.48 8.30 -5.68
C LEU A 11 10.39 8.66 -6.86
N ARG A 12 10.64 7.71 -7.75
CA ARG A 12 11.48 7.88 -8.93
C ARG A 12 10.70 8.23 -10.20
N GLY A 13 9.37 8.31 -10.12
CA GLY A 13 8.51 8.55 -11.28
C GLY A 13 8.64 7.46 -12.35
N ILE A 14 8.81 6.19 -11.91
CA ILE A 14 8.82 5.05 -12.82
C ILE A 14 7.44 4.93 -13.46
N ASP A 15 7.42 4.59 -14.74
CA ASP A 15 6.20 4.35 -15.49
C ASP A 15 5.25 3.38 -14.75
N PRO A 16 4.00 3.79 -14.45
CA PRO A 16 3.02 2.97 -13.74
C PRO A 16 2.82 1.59 -14.37
N ALA A 17 2.89 1.46 -15.70
CA ALA A 17 2.77 0.18 -16.40
C ALA A 17 3.90 -0.80 -16.03
N SER A 18 5.10 -0.29 -15.75
CA SER A 18 6.23 -1.11 -15.28
C SER A 18 5.98 -1.61 -13.86
N THR A 19 5.50 -0.75 -12.96
CA THR A 19 5.13 -1.10 -11.59
C THR A 19 4.01 -2.14 -11.57
N LEU A 20 2.95 -1.92 -12.35
CA LEU A 20 1.84 -2.87 -12.54
C LEU A 20 2.37 -4.25 -12.97
N THR A 21 3.20 -4.29 -14.01
CA THR A 21 3.76 -5.54 -14.54
C THR A 21 4.57 -6.30 -13.49
N ASN A 22 5.36 -5.61 -12.69
CA ASN A 22 6.19 -6.24 -11.66
C ASN A 22 5.37 -6.77 -10.49
N LEU A 23 4.42 -5.98 -9.99
CA LEU A 23 3.49 -6.40 -8.93
C LEU A 23 2.61 -7.57 -9.40
N ASP A 24 2.14 -7.54 -10.64
CA ASP A 24 1.35 -8.63 -11.25
C ASP A 24 2.10 -9.96 -11.20
N LYS A 25 3.37 -9.99 -11.61
CA LYS A 25 4.22 -11.20 -11.56
C LYS A 25 4.41 -11.72 -10.13
N ILE A 26 4.59 -10.82 -9.16
CA ILE A 26 4.75 -11.19 -7.75
C ILE A 26 3.47 -11.84 -7.22
N LEU A 27 2.32 -11.21 -7.47
CA LEU A 27 1.03 -11.70 -7.00
C LEU A 27 0.63 -13.01 -7.72
N ALA A 28 0.89 -13.12 -9.02
CA ALA A 28 0.70 -14.35 -9.79
C ALA A 28 1.44 -15.53 -9.16
N THR A 29 2.72 -15.33 -8.83
CA THR A 29 3.54 -16.36 -8.19
C THR A 29 2.96 -16.81 -6.84
N GLY A 30 2.42 -15.88 -6.05
CA GLY A 30 1.75 -16.21 -4.79
C GLY A 30 0.44 -16.96 -5.00
N ALA A 31 -0.36 -16.52 -5.97
CA ALA A 31 -1.63 -17.15 -6.33
C ALA A 31 -1.44 -18.59 -6.84
N GLU A 32 -0.45 -18.83 -7.71
CA GLU A 32 -0.08 -20.16 -8.22
C GLU A 32 0.30 -21.14 -7.09
N LYS A 33 0.87 -20.62 -6.00
CA LYS A 33 1.21 -21.40 -4.81
C LYS A 33 0.05 -21.57 -3.82
N GLY A 34 -1.12 -21.03 -4.13
CA GLY A 34 -2.31 -21.11 -3.28
C GLY A 34 -2.20 -20.35 -1.95
N VAL A 35 -1.25 -19.42 -1.82
CA VAL A 35 -1.12 -18.63 -0.58
C VAL A 35 -2.10 -17.46 -0.55
N ARG A 36 -2.66 -17.17 0.62
CA ARG A 36 -3.49 -15.99 0.81
C ARG A 36 -2.67 -14.72 0.59
N LEU A 37 -3.21 -13.81 -0.21
CA LEU A 37 -2.55 -12.57 -0.60
C LEU A 37 -3.09 -11.37 0.20
N PHE A 38 -2.17 -10.53 0.66
CA PHE A 38 -2.44 -9.26 1.32
C PHE A 38 -1.59 -8.19 0.64
N LEU A 39 -2.25 -7.21 0.01
CA LEU A 39 -1.62 -6.16 -0.76
C LEU A 39 -1.76 -4.83 -0.03
N ILE A 40 -0.66 -4.12 0.14
CA ILE A 40 -0.62 -2.79 0.73
C ILE A 40 -0.37 -1.78 -0.38
N GLY A 41 -1.39 -0.97 -0.67
CA GLY A 41 -1.36 0.04 -1.70
C GLY A 41 -0.69 1.34 -1.27
N MET A 42 -0.30 2.10 -2.27
CA MET A 42 0.28 3.44 -2.13
C MET A 42 -0.47 4.40 -3.04
N THR A 43 -0.43 5.68 -2.70
CA THR A 43 -1.09 6.73 -3.46
C THR A 43 -0.05 7.69 -4.01
N ALA A 44 -0.13 7.99 -5.29
CA ALA A 44 0.79 8.93 -5.92
C ALA A 44 0.53 10.37 -5.49
N PRO A 45 1.57 11.16 -5.24
CA PRO A 45 1.44 12.60 -5.05
C PRO A 45 1.10 13.28 -6.39
N ASN A 46 0.67 14.54 -6.31
CA ASN A 46 0.24 15.30 -7.49
C ASN A 46 1.38 15.85 -8.37
N ASN A 47 2.63 15.70 -7.94
CA ASN A 47 3.80 16.32 -8.58
C ASN A 47 4.17 15.71 -9.95
N PHE A 48 3.72 14.50 -10.26
CA PHE A 48 3.92 13.86 -11.58
C PHE A 48 2.75 14.08 -12.55
N GLY A 49 1.75 14.88 -12.16
CA GLY A 49 0.56 15.18 -12.95
C GLY A 49 -0.61 14.22 -12.71
N PRO A 50 -1.82 14.64 -13.13
CA PRO A 50 -3.04 13.89 -12.81
C PRO A 50 -3.11 12.53 -13.53
N GLU A 51 -2.62 12.44 -14.75
CA GLU A 51 -2.62 11.20 -15.54
C GLU A 51 -1.77 10.11 -14.87
N TYR A 52 -0.51 10.45 -14.50
CA TYR A 52 0.35 9.54 -13.75
C TYR A 52 -0.30 9.08 -12.45
N LYS A 53 -0.92 10.02 -11.72
CA LYS A 53 -1.58 9.71 -10.46
C LYS A 53 -2.74 8.73 -10.65
N GLU A 54 -3.61 8.96 -11.62
CA GLU A 54 -4.75 8.08 -11.92
C GLU A 54 -4.27 6.67 -12.30
N GLU A 55 -3.29 6.57 -13.18
CA GLU A 55 -2.71 5.28 -13.58
C GLU A 55 -2.06 4.55 -12.41
N PHE A 56 -1.24 5.25 -11.59
CA PHE A 56 -0.56 4.63 -10.46
C PHE A 56 -1.53 4.19 -9.37
N ASP A 57 -2.51 5.02 -9.03
CA ASP A 57 -3.48 4.74 -7.97
C ASP A 57 -4.42 3.58 -8.34
N SER A 58 -4.63 3.29 -9.64
CA SER A 58 -5.45 2.17 -10.11
C SER A 58 -4.77 0.81 -9.95
N ILE A 59 -3.45 0.74 -9.86
CA ILE A 59 -2.66 -0.51 -9.86
C ILE A 59 -3.11 -1.46 -8.75
N TYR A 60 -3.21 -0.95 -7.52
CA TYR A 60 -3.44 -1.81 -6.35
C TYR A 60 -4.86 -2.36 -6.30
N PRO A 61 -5.94 -1.56 -6.53
CA PRO A 61 -7.29 -2.07 -6.61
C PRO A 61 -7.47 -3.11 -7.74
N GLU A 62 -6.90 -2.85 -8.92
CA GLU A 62 -6.98 -3.78 -10.06
C GLU A 62 -6.33 -5.13 -9.74
N LEU A 63 -5.12 -5.10 -9.18
CA LEU A 63 -4.39 -6.32 -8.82
C LEU A 63 -5.04 -7.05 -7.64
N ALA A 64 -5.57 -6.33 -6.65
CA ALA A 64 -6.30 -6.93 -5.55
C ALA A 64 -7.55 -7.67 -6.05
N GLN A 65 -8.30 -7.08 -6.97
CA GLN A 65 -9.45 -7.72 -7.60
C GLN A 65 -9.04 -8.94 -8.43
N LYS A 66 -8.01 -8.80 -9.27
CA LYS A 66 -7.51 -9.87 -10.15
C LYS A 66 -7.10 -11.13 -9.38
N TYR A 67 -6.44 -10.96 -8.24
CA TYR A 67 -5.88 -12.06 -7.45
C TYR A 67 -6.66 -12.38 -6.18
N ASN A 68 -7.84 -11.79 -5.99
CA ASN A 68 -8.62 -11.92 -4.75
C ASN A 68 -7.78 -11.68 -3.50
N ALA A 69 -6.93 -10.65 -3.55
CA ALA A 69 -6.08 -10.24 -2.46
C ALA A 69 -6.84 -9.30 -1.51
N THR A 70 -6.57 -9.42 -0.20
CA THR A 70 -7.04 -8.40 0.75
C THR A 70 -6.21 -7.14 0.54
N LEU A 71 -6.88 -6.01 0.29
CA LEU A 71 -6.23 -4.72 0.02
C LEU A 71 -6.27 -3.82 1.26
N VAL A 72 -5.13 -3.21 1.58
CA VAL A 72 -5.04 -1.94 2.29
C VAL A 72 -4.80 -0.88 1.23
N ASP A 73 -5.83 -0.11 0.90
CA ASP A 73 -5.82 0.78 -0.27
C ASP A 73 -4.71 1.82 -0.19
N ARG A 74 -4.54 2.46 0.96
CA ARG A 74 -3.54 3.52 1.16
C ARG A 74 -2.73 3.28 2.44
N PHE A 75 -1.46 2.88 2.29
CA PHE A 75 -0.57 2.64 3.42
C PHE A 75 -0.48 3.82 4.40
N MET A 76 -0.38 5.03 3.86
CA MET A 76 -0.22 6.28 4.62
C MET A 76 -1.56 6.95 5.00
N ALA A 77 -2.71 6.28 4.80
CA ALA A 77 -4.02 6.88 5.03
C ALA A 77 -4.14 7.62 6.37
N PRO A 78 -3.73 7.09 7.54
CA PRO A 78 -3.88 7.80 8.81
C PRO A 78 -3.11 9.12 8.87
N LEU A 79 -1.99 9.22 8.16
CA LEU A 79 -1.18 10.45 8.10
C LEU A 79 -1.77 11.44 7.09
N LEU A 80 -2.25 10.93 5.94
CA LEU A 80 -2.91 11.77 4.94
C LEU A 80 -4.21 12.37 5.48
N ASP A 81 -4.99 11.60 6.23
CA ASP A 81 -6.22 12.08 6.87
C ASP A 81 -5.93 13.21 7.88
N LYS A 82 -4.80 13.14 8.61
CA LYS A 82 -4.35 14.25 9.47
C LYS A 82 -4.03 15.50 8.67
N LEU A 83 -3.32 15.35 7.56
CA LEU A 83 -2.98 16.47 6.67
C LEU A 83 -4.25 17.11 6.08
N ASP A 84 -5.21 16.30 5.64
CA ASP A 84 -6.49 16.75 5.10
C ASP A 84 -7.33 17.51 6.15
N ASN A 85 -7.17 17.17 7.43
CA ASN A 85 -7.76 17.87 8.57
C ASN A 85 -6.97 19.12 8.99
N GLY A 86 -5.91 19.51 8.27
CA GLY A 86 -5.10 20.69 8.54
C GLY A 86 -4.06 20.50 9.66
N GLU A 87 -3.81 19.25 10.07
CA GLU A 87 -2.76 18.93 11.04
C GLU A 87 -1.38 18.91 10.35
N ARG A 88 -0.33 19.15 11.14
CA ARG A 88 1.06 19.07 10.67
C ARG A 88 1.56 17.64 10.77
N LEU A 89 2.38 17.20 9.81
CA LEU A 89 2.92 15.83 9.76
C LEU A 89 4.31 15.70 10.41
N GLU A 90 5.00 16.78 10.70
CA GLU A 90 6.34 16.73 11.29
C GLU A 90 6.44 15.87 12.57
N PRO A 91 5.43 15.82 13.46
CA PRO A 91 5.48 14.95 14.64
C PRO A 91 5.49 13.45 14.32
N TYR A 92 5.06 13.07 13.12
CA TYR A 92 4.85 11.68 12.70
C TYR A 92 5.86 11.19 11.66
N LEU A 93 6.71 12.07 11.15
CA LEU A 93 7.70 11.77 10.12
C LEU A 93 9.13 11.87 10.66
N GLN A 94 10.05 11.19 9.99
CA GLN A 94 11.48 11.35 10.19
C GLN A 94 11.95 12.70 9.63
N GLN A 95 13.23 13.03 9.83
CA GLN A 95 13.82 14.29 9.36
C GLN A 95 13.76 14.49 7.85
N ASP A 96 13.66 13.39 7.10
CA ASP A 96 13.51 13.39 5.63
C ASP A 96 12.11 13.79 5.16
N MET A 97 11.16 13.98 6.09
CA MET A 97 9.76 14.32 5.81
C MET A 97 9.05 13.34 4.86
N LEU A 98 9.55 12.12 4.76
CA LEU A 98 9.08 11.06 3.87
C LEU A 98 8.70 9.80 4.63
N HIS A 99 9.61 9.32 5.48
CA HIS A 99 9.39 8.08 6.20
C HIS A 99 8.71 8.33 7.55
N PRO A 100 7.74 7.52 7.97
CA PRO A 100 7.15 7.59 9.30
C PRO A 100 8.21 7.37 10.38
N ASN A 101 8.14 8.15 11.46
CA ASN A 101 8.85 7.87 12.70
C ASN A 101 8.05 6.89 13.57
N ALA A 102 8.47 6.64 14.82
CA ALA A 102 7.79 5.70 15.71
C ALA A 102 6.28 6.01 15.88
N LEU A 103 5.93 7.30 16.10
CA LEU A 103 4.53 7.71 16.24
C LEU A 103 3.73 7.52 14.93
N GLY A 104 4.34 7.82 13.79
CA GLY A 104 3.71 7.58 12.49
C GLY A 104 3.50 6.10 12.20
N VAL A 105 4.48 5.26 12.58
CA VAL A 105 4.37 3.79 12.46
C VAL A 105 3.24 3.25 13.35
N ASP A 106 3.10 3.73 14.58
CA ASP A 106 2.02 3.31 15.49
C ASP A 106 0.64 3.57 14.86
N LEU A 107 0.43 4.75 14.28
CA LEU A 107 -0.83 5.07 13.58
C LEU A 107 -1.09 4.13 12.38
N ILE A 108 -0.05 3.81 11.62
CA ILE A 108 -0.17 2.90 10.48
C ILE A 108 -0.46 1.47 10.95
N VAL A 109 0.18 1.02 12.03
CA VAL A 109 -0.07 -0.31 12.61
C VAL A 109 -1.49 -0.42 13.15
N ASP A 110 -2.00 0.61 13.82
CA ASP A 110 -3.39 0.66 14.30
C ASP A 110 -4.40 0.59 13.15
N TYR A 111 -4.07 1.13 12.00
CA TYR A 111 -4.89 1.10 10.80
C TYR A 111 -4.80 -0.25 10.05
N VAL A 112 -3.59 -0.74 9.78
CA VAL A 112 -3.35 -1.96 8.98
C VAL A 112 -3.59 -3.23 9.81
N GLY A 113 -3.25 -3.20 11.09
CA GLY A 113 -3.25 -4.35 11.98
C GLY A 113 -4.58 -5.09 12.05
N PRO A 114 -5.73 -4.43 12.30
CA PRO A 114 -7.04 -5.08 12.32
C PRO A 114 -7.39 -5.78 10.99
N ILE A 115 -7.04 -5.16 9.86
CA ILE A 115 -7.29 -5.72 8.52
C ILE A 115 -6.43 -6.98 8.34
N LEU A 116 -5.15 -6.93 8.69
CA LEU A 116 -4.24 -8.07 8.61
C LEU A 116 -4.68 -9.22 9.53
N GLN A 117 -5.16 -8.92 10.74
CA GLN A 117 -5.65 -9.94 11.68
C GLN A 117 -6.82 -10.75 11.10
N THR A 118 -7.70 -10.16 10.29
CA THR A 118 -8.79 -10.90 9.64
C THR A 118 -8.25 -11.97 8.70
N VAL A 119 -7.19 -11.65 7.94
CA VAL A 119 -6.55 -12.58 7.02
C VAL A 119 -5.82 -13.70 7.77
N VAL A 120 -5.08 -13.34 8.84
CA VAL A 120 -4.35 -14.33 9.65
C VAL A 120 -5.31 -15.32 10.30
N ARG A 121 -6.42 -14.85 10.87
CA ARG A 121 -7.46 -15.72 11.46
C ARG A 121 -8.09 -16.65 10.41
N ALA A 122 -8.40 -16.14 9.22
CA ALA A 122 -8.96 -16.94 8.15
C ALA A 122 -8.00 -18.05 7.67
N VAL A 123 -6.69 -17.78 7.62
CA VAL A 123 -5.68 -18.79 7.30
C VAL A 123 -5.57 -19.83 8.40
N ALA A 124 -5.53 -19.42 9.67
CA ALA A 124 -5.43 -20.34 10.81
C ALA A 124 -6.64 -21.28 10.96
N GLN A 125 -7.83 -20.86 10.50
CA GLN A 125 -9.04 -21.68 10.51
C GLN A 125 -9.12 -22.66 9.35
N ALA A 126 -8.37 -22.41 8.26
CA ALA A 126 -8.36 -23.25 7.06
C ALA A 126 -7.25 -24.32 7.08
N SER A 127 -6.39 -24.33 8.10
CA SER A 127 -5.29 -25.28 8.32
C SER A 127 -5.70 -26.39 9.28
#